data_f96ece39cc790d2d31a80e65db9cb826
#
_entry.id   f96ece39cc790d2d31a80e65db9cb826
#
_cell.length_a   1.000
_cell.length_b   1.000
_cell.length_c   1.000
_cell.angle_alpha   90.00
_cell.angle_beta   90.00
_cell.angle_gamma   90.00
#
_symmetry.space_group_name_H-M   'P 1'
#
loop_
_entity.id
_entity.type
_entity.pdbx_description
1 polymer ?
#
loop_
_entity_poly.entity_id
_entity_poly.type
_entity_poly.pdbx_seq_one_letter_code
_entity_poly.pdbx_strand_id
1 'polypeptide(L)'
;MSEPFAAKFALVLKALSISRGRLAADLGVDKSVVGRWATGAVKPSDHNLSRLTTLIAKRVAGFTALDWDRGAAEFAGLFGANPGTPRGLPLPLLEQIRSTTALRAAAYEGFFRSTRPYILQPGKFVHDHGMIRLDDLGLLGLRMGTAGTFVEGWMLPLGNQLFCISADVTSGALLFGIFNGVATARAQVLDGLTLGPALDPGRTPTAYAMMFERVGDLSGDRDVDDAHFATLAAKDPLAPEGSVPEGLRAHLVRDIGPAALALGGEMLLRMPLSRSIARGPAYGEDPGLAG
;
A
#
# COMPACT_ATOMS: atom_id res chain seq x y z
N MET A 1 20.32 25.75 10.83
CA MET A 1 20.31 25.73 12.32
C MET A 1 20.35 24.29 12.77
N SER A 2 21.38 23.88 13.53
CA SER A 2 21.49 22.51 14.04
C SER A 2 20.36 22.25 15.03
N GLU A 3 19.63 21.16 14.82
CA GLU A 3 18.53 20.74 15.70
C GLU A 3 19.05 20.45 17.12
N PRO A 4 18.26 20.78 18.18
CA PRO A 4 18.74 20.62 19.55
C PRO A 4 19.02 19.16 19.87
N PHE A 5 20.10 18.90 20.62
CA PHE A 5 20.52 17.58 21.10
C PHE A 5 19.36 16.75 21.65
N ALA A 6 18.42 17.38 22.37
CA ALA A 6 17.29 16.69 22.97
C ALA A 6 16.41 15.95 21.97
N ALA A 7 16.16 16.53 20.80
CA ALA A 7 15.37 15.93 19.75
C ALA A 7 16.06 14.68 19.19
N LYS A 8 17.36 14.77 18.89
CA LYS A 8 18.20 13.65 18.45
C LYS A 8 18.27 12.55 19.51
N PHE A 9 18.43 12.94 20.77
CA PHE A 9 18.48 11.99 21.88
C PHE A 9 17.15 11.26 22.08
N ALA A 10 16.02 11.94 21.97
CA ALA A 10 14.71 11.31 22.03
C ALA A 10 14.51 10.29 20.88
N LEU A 11 15.00 10.63 19.67
CA LEU A 11 14.99 9.72 18.53
C LEU A 11 15.85 8.47 18.78
N VAL A 12 17.06 8.62 19.36
CA VAL A 12 17.92 7.49 19.75
C VAL A 12 17.20 6.55 20.71
N LEU A 13 16.60 7.07 21.78
CA LEU A 13 15.86 6.27 22.76
C LEU A 13 14.74 5.46 22.09
N LYS A 14 14.01 6.10 21.18
CA LYS A 14 12.92 5.48 20.46
C LYS A 14 13.41 4.43 19.45
N ALA A 15 14.43 4.78 18.65
CA ALA A 15 14.96 3.91 17.60
C ALA A 15 15.61 2.64 18.17
N LEU A 16 16.33 2.77 19.27
CA LEU A 16 16.98 1.64 19.94
C LEU A 16 16.08 0.95 20.98
N SER A 17 14.83 1.40 21.17
CA SER A 17 13.89 0.87 22.15
C SER A 17 14.48 0.81 23.57
N ILE A 18 15.27 1.84 23.97
CA ILE A 18 15.91 1.91 25.28
C ILE A 18 15.12 2.86 26.19
N SER A 19 14.73 2.38 27.36
CA SER A 19 14.14 3.24 28.37
C SER A 19 15.20 4.14 29.03
N ARG A 20 14.77 5.34 29.50
CA ARG A 20 15.66 6.27 30.24
C ARG A 20 16.33 5.62 31.46
N GLY A 21 15.60 4.75 32.17
CA GLY A 21 16.15 4.02 33.32
C GLY A 21 17.23 3.01 32.91
N ARG A 22 17.02 2.27 31.83
CA ARG A 22 18.00 1.32 31.30
C ARG A 22 19.26 2.04 30.84
N LEU A 23 19.09 3.14 30.08
CA LEU A 23 20.23 3.94 29.63
C LEU A 23 21.01 4.53 30.79
N ALA A 24 20.34 5.01 31.84
CA ALA A 24 20.99 5.53 33.04
C ALA A 24 21.86 4.45 33.72
N ALA A 25 21.34 3.23 33.85
CA ALA A 25 22.10 2.08 34.40
C ALA A 25 23.31 1.73 33.49
N ASP A 26 23.12 1.67 32.17
CA ASP A 26 24.21 1.34 31.23
C ASP A 26 25.31 2.42 31.20
N LEU A 27 24.97 3.69 31.46
CA LEU A 27 25.91 4.80 31.57
C LEU A 27 26.40 5.05 33.01
N GLY A 28 25.88 4.39 34.02
CA GLY A 28 26.24 4.63 35.43
C GLY A 28 25.92 6.06 35.91
N VAL A 29 24.82 6.65 35.45
CA VAL A 29 24.35 7.98 35.82
C VAL A 29 22.96 7.90 36.45
N ASP A 30 22.55 8.95 37.19
CA ASP A 30 21.20 9.01 37.71
C ASP A 30 20.13 9.16 36.61
N LYS A 31 18.97 8.51 36.78
CA LYS A 31 17.84 8.57 35.85
C LYS A 31 17.35 9.99 35.61
N SER A 32 17.44 10.86 36.62
CA SER A 32 17.06 12.27 36.53
C SER A 32 17.97 13.06 35.57
N VAL A 33 19.25 12.68 35.47
CA VAL A 33 20.22 13.27 34.55
C VAL A 33 19.82 12.93 33.11
N VAL A 34 19.52 11.67 32.84
CA VAL A 34 19.03 11.24 31.51
C VAL A 34 17.69 11.91 31.17
N GLY A 35 16.82 12.10 32.15
CA GLY A 35 15.58 12.85 32.02
C GLY A 35 15.81 14.28 31.55
N ARG A 36 16.78 14.99 32.17
CA ARG A 36 17.14 16.37 31.80
C ARG A 36 17.77 16.49 30.42
N TRP A 37 18.55 15.47 29.97
CA TRP A 37 19.03 15.40 28.59
C TRP A 37 17.88 15.26 27.59
N ALA A 38 16.90 14.42 27.91
CA ALA A 38 15.75 14.18 27.04
C ALA A 38 14.80 15.38 26.92
N THR A 39 14.75 16.24 27.93
CA THR A 39 13.96 17.48 27.89
C THR A 39 14.75 18.68 27.35
N GLY A 40 16.06 18.53 27.16
CA GLY A 40 16.92 19.63 26.73
C GLY A 40 17.29 20.61 27.87
N ALA A 41 16.89 20.34 29.11
CA ALA A 41 17.20 21.18 30.27
C ALA A 41 18.72 21.24 30.55
N VAL A 42 19.45 20.18 30.20
CA VAL A 42 20.92 20.10 30.33
C VAL A 42 21.48 19.28 29.17
N LYS A 43 22.59 19.71 28.60
CA LYS A 43 23.36 18.87 27.65
C LYS A 43 24.30 17.93 28.42
N PRO A 44 24.56 16.70 27.93
CA PRO A 44 25.58 15.86 28.52
C PRO A 44 26.95 16.52 28.45
N SER A 45 27.80 16.28 29.45
CA SER A 45 29.22 16.64 29.36
C SER A 45 29.90 15.81 28.26
N ASP A 46 31.06 16.25 27.76
CA ASP A 46 31.83 15.56 26.72
C ASP A 46 32.14 14.10 27.13
N HIS A 47 32.43 13.86 28.41
CA HIS A 47 32.63 12.51 28.94
C HIS A 47 31.36 11.65 28.80
N ASN A 48 30.20 12.17 29.19
CA ASN A 48 28.94 11.45 29.07
C ASN A 48 28.51 11.28 27.61
N LEU A 49 28.74 12.27 26.77
CA LEU A 49 28.48 12.20 25.33
C LEU A 49 29.32 11.13 24.66
N SER A 50 30.62 11.03 25.01
CA SER A 50 31.51 9.98 24.50
C SER A 50 31.03 8.58 24.91
N ARG A 51 30.65 8.39 26.18
CA ARG A 51 30.11 7.11 26.68
C ARG A 51 28.77 6.74 25.99
N LEU A 52 27.89 7.71 25.81
CA LEU A 52 26.63 7.56 25.09
C LEU A 52 26.89 7.15 23.64
N THR A 53 27.84 7.82 22.96
CA THR A 53 28.26 7.52 21.59
C THR A 53 28.78 6.08 21.47
N THR A 54 29.66 5.67 22.38
CA THR A 54 30.18 4.30 22.42
C THR A 54 29.06 3.26 22.63
N LEU A 55 28.09 3.56 23.45
CA LEU A 55 26.94 2.67 23.67
C LEU A 55 26.07 2.54 22.43
N ILE A 56 25.82 3.63 21.72
CA ILE A 56 25.09 3.63 20.45
C ILE A 56 25.87 2.87 19.38
N ALA A 57 27.17 3.10 19.26
CA ALA A 57 28.05 2.44 18.28
C ALA A 57 28.04 0.89 18.38
N LYS A 58 27.78 0.35 19.57
CA LYS A 58 27.59 -1.11 19.76
C LYS A 58 26.34 -1.65 19.05
N ARG A 59 25.36 -0.80 18.68
CA ARG A 59 24.10 -1.17 18.07
C ARG A 59 23.90 -0.59 16.67
N VAL A 60 24.62 0.50 16.39
CA VAL A 60 24.58 1.20 15.10
C VAL A 60 26.01 1.25 14.58
N ALA A 61 26.34 0.37 13.66
CA ALA A 61 27.68 0.26 13.10
C ALA A 61 28.12 1.60 12.48
N GLY A 62 29.33 2.06 12.83
CA GLY A 62 29.90 3.29 12.30
C GLY A 62 29.41 4.58 12.97
N PHE A 63 28.57 4.53 14.02
CA PHE A 63 28.13 5.71 14.74
C PHE A 63 29.31 6.35 15.53
N THR A 64 29.50 7.65 15.34
CA THR A 64 30.62 8.44 15.90
C THR A 64 30.14 9.70 16.61
N ALA A 65 31.03 10.39 17.30
CA ALA A 65 30.73 11.68 17.94
C ALA A 65 30.30 12.78 16.92
N LEU A 66 30.83 12.72 15.69
CA LEU A 66 30.49 13.66 14.63
C LEU A 66 29.05 13.54 14.15
N ASP A 67 28.43 12.40 14.37
CA ASP A 67 27.04 12.19 13.95
C ASP A 67 26.04 13.04 14.76
N TRP A 68 26.41 13.46 15.96
CA TRP A 68 25.60 14.39 16.75
C TRP A 68 25.48 15.79 16.11
N ASP A 69 26.39 16.18 15.21
CA ASP A 69 26.38 17.45 14.51
C ASP A 69 25.62 17.42 13.18
N ARG A 70 25.24 16.22 12.69
CA ARG A 70 24.46 16.06 11.45
C ARG A 70 23.10 16.75 11.52
N GLY A 71 22.50 17.08 10.38
CA GLY A 71 21.11 17.51 10.29
C GLY A 71 20.13 16.42 10.75
N ALA A 72 18.89 16.82 11.12
CA ALA A 72 17.88 15.89 11.65
C ALA A 72 17.60 14.70 10.74
N ALA A 73 17.45 14.94 9.45
CA ALA A 73 17.15 13.91 8.45
C ALA A 73 18.30 12.92 8.30
N GLU A 74 19.53 13.41 8.21
CA GLU A 74 20.73 12.57 8.13
C GLU A 74 20.94 11.78 9.42
N PHE A 75 20.74 12.40 10.57
CA PHE A 75 20.84 11.75 11.88
C PHE A 75 19.79 10.65 12.02
N ALA A 76 18.54 10.91 11.60
CA ALA A 76 17.48 9.91 11.60
C ALA A 76 17.79 8.73 10.66
N GLY A 77 18.45 9.00 9.54
CA GLY A 77 18.91 8.00 8.58
C GLY A 77 19.85 6.95 9.18
N LEU A 78 20.70 7.35 10.14
CA LEU A 78 21.62 6.44 10.84
C LEU A 78 20.91 5.34 11.64
N PHE A 79 19.67 5.59 12.05
CA PHE A 79 18.84 4.68 12.82
C PHE A 79 17.77 3.98 11.95
N GLY A 80 17.91 4.06 10.61
CA GLY A 80 16.89 3.53 9.69
C GLY A 80 15.59 4.33 9.71
N ALA A 81 15.58 5.52 10.33
CA ALA A 81 14.46 6.42 10.37
C ALA A 81 14.58 7.44 9.23
N ASN A 82 14.49 6.99 7.98
CA ASN A 82 14.32 7.89 6.85
C ASN A 82 12.84 8.30 6.81
N PRO A 83 12.51 9.59 6.88
CA PRO A 83 11.11 10.04 6.84
C PRO A 83 10.39 9.72 5.51
N GLY A 84 11.11 9.18 4.52
CA GLY A 84 10.58 8.80 3.21
C GLY A 84 10.53 7.31 2.91
N THR A 85 10.95 6.42 3.84
CA THR A 85 10.91 4.98 3.56
C THR A 85 9.73 4.35 4.29
N PRO A 86 8.76 3.77 3.60
CA PRO A 86 7.71 2.98 4.24
C PRO A 86 8.36 1.85 5.06
N ARG A 87 8.15 1.86 6.38
CA ARG A 87 8.56 0.76 7.23
C ARG A 87 7.72 -0.46 6.86
N GLY A 88 8.31 -1.46 6.22
CA GLY A 88 7.60 -2.71 5.97
C GLY A 88 8.07 -3.54 4.78
N LEU A 89 8.65 -2.94 3.74
CA LEU A 89 9.19 -3.69 2.62
C LEU A 89 10.73 -3.72 2.66
N PRO A 90 11.37 -4.85 2.29
CA PRO A 90 12.82 -4.90 2.12
C PRO A 90 13.29 -3.79 1.16
N LEU A 91 14.32 -3.03 1.53
CA LEU A 91 14.84 -1.93 0.70
C LEU A 91 15.08 -2.32 -0.77
N PRO A 92 15.72 -3.48 -1.08
CA PRO A 92 15.93 -3.91 -2.47
C PRO A 92 14.61 -4.11 -3.24
N LEU A 93 13.56 -4.63 -2.58
CA LEU A 93 12.25 -4.80 -3.19
C LEU A 93 11.57 -3.46 -3.48
N LEU A 94 11.66 -2.52 -2.57
CA LEU A 94 11.11 -1.18 -2.75
C LEU A 94 11.79 -0.42 -3.89
N GLU A 95 13.11 -0.53 -4.01
CA GLU A 95 13.87 0.05 -5.12
C GLU A 95 13.49 -0.57 -6.46
N GLN A 96 13.31 -1.89 -6.50
CA GLN A 96 12.82 -2.58 -7.69
C GLN A 96 11.40 -2.13 -8.07
N ILE A 97 10.50 -1.99 -7.10
CA ILE A 97 9.14 -1.48 -7.32
C ILE A 97 9.20 -0.06 -7.89
N ARG A 98 9.98 0.85 -7.30
CA ARG A 98 10.14 2.22 -7.80
C ARG A 98 10.69 2.28 -9.22
N SER A 99 11.71 1.49 -9.50
CA SER A 99 12.29 1.39 -10.84
C SER A 99 11.26 0.90 -11.86
N THR A 100 10.48 -0.13 -11.52
CA THR A 100 9.42 -0.64 -12.39
C THR A 100 8.29 0.39 -12.52
N THR A 101 7.93 1.08 -11.43
CA THR A 101 6.91 2.15 -11.44
C THR A 101 7.34 3.29 -12.37
N ALA A 102 8.58 3.75 -12.28
CA ALA A 102 9.09 4.81 -13.14
C ALA A 102 8.97 4.49 -14.64
N LEU A 103 9.08 3.20 -15.00
CA LEU A 103 8.94 2.73 -16.40
C LEU A 103 7.48 2.50 -16.82
N ARG A 104 6.58 2.22 -15.88
CA ARG A 104 5.27 1.67 -16.18
C ARG A 104 4.09 2.49 -15.61
N ALA A 105 4.33 3.53 -14.82
CA ALA A 105 3.27 4.30 -14.16
C ALA A 105 2.21 4.77 -15.15
N ALA A 106 2.62 5.37 -16.25
CA ALA A 106 1.72 5.89 -17.28
C ALA A 106 0.74 4.84 -17.84
N ALA A 107 1.09 3.55 -17.78
CA ALA A 107 0.17 2.49 -18.20
C ALA A 107 -0.99 2.31 -17.22
N TYR A 108 -0.79 2.61 -15.94
CA TYR A 108 -1.74 2.33 -14.86
C TYR A 108 -2.46 3.58 -14.33
N GLU A 109 -1.89 4.77 -14.48
CA GLU A 109 -2.51 6.02 -14.02
C GLU A 109 -3.85 6.27 -14.69
N GLY A 110 -4.86 6.70 -13.92
CA GLY A 110 -6.20 7.01 -14.42
C GLY A 110 -7.31 6.73 -13.41
N PHE A 111 -8.54 6.91 -13.87
CA PHE A 111 -9.75 6.56 -13.13
C PHE A 111 -10.26 5.19 -13.58
N PHE A 112 -10.67 4.40 -12.59
CA PHE A 112 -11.13 3.03 -12.79
C PHE A 112 -12.44 2.79 -12.09
N ARG A 113 -13.29 1.96 -12.70
CA ARG A 113 -14.44 1.34 -12.06
C ARG A 113 -14.08 -0.11 -11.76
N SER A 114 -14.15 -0.51 -10.49
CA SER A 114 -14.06 -1.93 -10.15
C SER A 114 -15.38 -2.63 -10.31
N THR A 115 -15.34 -3.93 -10.59
CA THR A 115 -16.50 -4.81 -10.54
C THR A 115 -16.10 -6.06 -9.76
N ARG A 116 -16.90 -6.39 -8.74
CA ARG A 116 -16.70 -7.57 -7.91
C ARG A 116 -18.02 -8.15 -7.42
N PRO A 117 -18.07 -9.43 -7.04
CA PRO A 117 -19.25 -10.00 -6.40
C PRO A 117 -19.60 -9.27 -5.09
N TYR A 118 -20.87 -9.08 -4.84
CA TYR A 118 -21.34 -8.52 -3.57
C TYR A 118 -21.47 -9.63 -2.53
N ILE A 119 -20.49 -9.72 -1.64
CA ILE A 119 -20.38 -10.81 -0.65
C ILE A 119 -21.60 -10.94 0.24
N LEU A 120 -22.25 -9.81 0.60
CA LEU A 120 -23.44 -9.80 1.48
C LEU A 120 -24.73 -10.14 0.75
N GLN A 121 -24.76 -10.09 -0.59
CA GLN A 121 -25.93 -10.40 -1.41
C GLN A 121 -25.50 -11.28 -2.59
N PRO A 122 -25.55 -12.60 -2.44
CA PRO A 122 -25.16 -13.54 -3.52
C PRO A 122 -25.91 -13.24 -4.82
N GLY A 123 -25.19 -13.29 -5.94
CA GLY A 123 -25.73 -13.00 -7.28
C GLY A 123 -25.76 -11.52 -7.65
N LYS A 124 -25.52 -10.59 -6.71
CA LYS A 124 -25.33 -9.17 -6.98
C LYS A 124 -23.85 -8.83 -7.15
N PHE A 125 -23.60 -7.68 -7.79
CA PHE A 125 -22.27 -7.11 -7.99
C PHE A 125 -22.23 -5.68 -7.48
N VAL A 126 -21.02 -5.21 -7.17
CA VAL A 126 -20.78 -3.82 -6.82
C VAL A 126 -19.74 -3.21 -7.73
N HIS A 127 -19.90 -1.93 -7.98
CA HIS A 127 -19.01 -1.06 -8.69
C HIS A 127 -18.43 -0.04 -7.71
N ASP A 128 -17.16 -0.18 -7.37
CA ASP A 128 -16.43 0.85 -6.66
C ASP A 128 -15.65 1.69 -7.68
N HIS A 129 -15.40 2.96 -7.38
CA HIS A 129 -14.62 3.81 -8.27
C HIS A 129 -13.29 4.16 -7.62
N GLY A 130 -12.22 4.11 -8.39
CA GLY A 130 -10.87 4.35 -7.94
C GLY A 130 -10.08 5.29 -8.84
N MET A 131 -9.05 5.88 -8.26
CA MET A 131 -8.03 6.64 -8.95
C MET A 131 -6.67 6.03 -8.63
N ILE A 132 -5.89 5.76 -9.67
CA ILE A 132 -4.50 5.35 -9.56
C ILE A 132 -3.65 6.51 -10.08
N ARG A 133 -2.74 7.02 -9.25
CA ARG A 133 -1.89 8.17 -9.59
C ARG A 133 -0.52 8.01 -8.94
N LEU A 134 0.54 8.43 -9.65
CA LEU A 134 1.88 8.48 -9.10
C LEU A 134 1.92 9.43 -7.89
N ASP A 135 2.44 8.94 -6.76
CA ASP A 135 2.62 9.71 -5.54
C ASP A 135 4.02 10.35 -5.45
N ASP A 136 4.22 11.17 -4.42
CA ASP A 136 5.48 11.88 -4.19
C ASP A 136 6.62 10.94 -3.73
N LEU A 137 6.30 9.68 -3.41
CA LEU A 137 7.26 8.62 -3.06
C LEU A 137 7.74 7.84 -4.28
N GLY A 138 7.22 8.13 -5.47
CA GLY A 138 7.49 7.41 -6.70
C GLY A 138 6.79 6.05 -6.77
N LEU A 139 5.66 5.90 -6.10
CA LEU A 139 4.80 4.73 -6.13
C LEU A 139 3.45 5.07 -6.76
N LEU A 140 2.75 4.07 -7.29
CA LEU A 140 1.37 4.25 -7.73
C LEU A 140 0.45 4.23 -6.51
N GLY A 141 -0.03 5.38 -6.09
CA GLY A 141 -1.07 5.51 -5.07
C GLY A 141 -2.41 5.06 -5.62
N LEU A 142 -3.15 4.31 -4.82
CA LEU A 142 -4.53 3.92 -5.07
C LEU A 142 -5.45 4.62 -4.06
N ARG A 143 -6.48 5.26 -4.58
CA ARG A 143 -7.66 5.68 -3.78
C ARG A 143 -8.88 5.03 -4.40
N MET A 144 -9.68 4.36 -3.60
CA MET A 144 -10.93 3.75 -4.03
C MET A 144 -12.03 4.12 -3.06
N GLY A 145 -13.19 4.44 -3.56
CA GLY A 145 -14.31 4.85 -2.74
C GLY A 145 -15.64 4.30 -3.25
N THR A 146 -16.51 4.05 -2.27
CA THR A 146 -17.88 3.63 -2.51
C THR A 146 -18.77 4.15 -1.39
N ALA A 147 -19.77 4.97 -1.73
CA ALA A 147 -20.80 5.44 -0.81
C ALA A 147 -20.26 5.97 0.55
N GLY A 148 -19.16 6.73 0.51
CA GLY A 148 -18.57 7.34 1.71
C GLY A 148 -17.55 6.47 2.46
N THR A 149 -17.30 5.23 2.00
CA THR A 149 -16.19 4.39 2.49
C THR A 149 -15.01 4.55 1.54
N PHE A 150 -13.83 4.79 2.09
CA PHE A 150 -12.62 4.98 1.32
C PHE A 150 -11.54 3.96 1.71
N VAL A 151 -10.87 3.45 0.68
CA VAL A 151 -9.71 2.57 0.79
C VAL A 151 -8.54 3.29 0.13
N GLU A 152 -7.42 3.38 0.82
CA GLU A 152 -6.21 4.02 0.31
C GLU A 152 -5.01 3.09 0.44
N GLY A 153 -4.08 3.18 -0.50
CA GLY A 153 -2.89 2.33 -0.51
C GLY A 153 -2.08 2.47 -1.78
N TRP A 154 -1.46 1.38 -2.20
CA TRP A 154 -0.55 1.37 -3.34
C TRP A 154 -0.84 0.21 -4.29
N MET A 155 -0.60 0.48 -5.58
CA MET A 155 -0.50 -0.51 -6.64
C MET A 155 0.97 -0.65 -7.02
N LEU A 156 1.57 -1.80 -6.76
CA LEU A 156 3.01 -2.04 -6.83
C LEU A 156 3.33 -2.95 -8.01
N PRO A 157 3.78 -2.42 -9.16
CA PRO A 157 4.14 -3.22 -10.32
C PRO A 157 5.44 -3.98 -10.02
N LEU A 158 5.39 -5.30 -10.11
CA LEU A 158 6.53 -6.18 -9.88
C LEU A 158 6.44 -7.43 -10.76
N GLY A 159 7.44 -7.66 -11.58
CA GLY A 159 7.39 -8.73 -12.58
C GLY A 159 6.24 -8.54 -13.56
N ASN A 160 5.42 -9.58 -13.73
CA ASN A 160 4.25 -9.56 -14.61
C ASN A 160 2.94 -9.33 -13.85
N GLN A 161 3.01 -8.79 -12.63
CA GLN A 161 1.86 -8.60 -11.76
C GLN A 161 1.82 -7.19 -11.19
N LEU A 162 0.64 -6.80 -10.72
CA LEU A 162 0.41 -5.56 -10.01
C LEU A 162 -0.13 -5.94 -8.63
N PHE A 163 0.67 -5.74 -7.60
CA PHE A 163 0.28 -6.03 -6.21
C PHE A 163 -0.41 -4.82 -5.62
N CYS A 164 -1.50 -5.05 -4.91
CA CYS A 164 -2.23 -4.03 -4.18
C CYS A 164 -2.09 -4.26 -2.67
N ILE A 165 -1.75 -3.21 -1.95
CA ILE A 165 -1.82 -3.18 -0.48
C ILE A 165 -2.56 -1.91 -0.13
N SER A 166 -3.72 -2.05 0.50
CA SER A 166 -4.55 -0.90 0.85
C SER A 166 -5.24 -1.10 2.19
N ALA A 167 -5.71 -0.02 2.78
CA ALA A 167 -6.43 -0.02 4.04
C ALA A 167 -7.71 0.79 3.92
N ASP A 168 -8.78 0.31 4.54
CA ASP A 168 -9.96 1.13 4.83
C ASP A 168 -9.56 2.22 5.82
N VAL A 169 -9.66 3.48 5.41
CA VAL A 169 -9.21 4.63 6.21
C VAL A 169 -10.01 4.81 7.50
N THR A 170 -11.22 4.25 7.58
CA THR A 170 -12.10 4.33 8.74
C THR A 170 -11.84 3.21 9.74
N SER A 171 -11.79 1.97 9.29
CA SER A 171 -11.66 0.79 10.15
C SER A 171 -10.23 0.29 10.29
N GLY A 172 -9.30 0.76 9.44
CA GLY A 172 -7.92 0.25 9.37
C GLY A 172 -7.80 -1.17 8.84
N ALA A 173 -8.88 -1.75 8.30
CA ALA A 173 -8.85 -3.08 7.73
C ALA A 173 -7.97 -3.14 6.49
N LEU A 174 -7.03 -4.08 6.46
CA LEU A 174 -6.12 -4.26 5.33
C LEU A 174 -6.76 -5.11 4.23
N LEU A 175 -6.55 -4.67 2.99
CA LEU A 175 -6.92 -5.38 1.78
C LEU A 175 -5.66 -5.64 0.95
N PHE A 176 -5.57 -6.84 0.41
CA PHE A 176 -4.47 -7.26 -0.46
C PHE A 176 -5.03 -7.67 -1.82
N GLY A 177 -4.31 -7.32 -2.88
CA GLY A 177 -4.70 -7.73 -4.23
C GLY A 177 -3.49 -8.18 -5.05
N ILE A 178 -3.73 -9.08 -5.99
CA ILE A 178 -2.77 -9.45 -7.03
C ILE A 178 -3.53 -9.42 -8.35
N PHE A 179 -3.11 -8.54 -9.23
CA PHE A 179 -3.70 -8.38 -10.56
C PHE A 179 -2.71 -8.79 -11.64
N ASN A 180 -3.23 -9.29 -12.75
CA ASN A 180 -2.43 -9.57 -13.93
C ASN A 180 -1.86 -8.28 -14.50
N GLY A 181 -0.57 -8.27 -14.79
CA GLY A 181 0.09 -7.14 -15.42
C GLY A 181 -0.32 -7.02 -16.89
N VAL A 182 -0.50 -5.79 -17.37
CA VAL A 182 -0.82 -5.52 -18.77
C VAL A 182 0.45 -5.42 -19.63
N ALA A 183 0.36 -5.86 -20.87
CA ALA A 183 1.44 -5.72 -21.86
C ALA A 183 1.29 -4.47 -22.73
N THR A 184 0.14 -3.79 -22.66
CA THR A 184 -0.18 -2.59 -23.43
C THR A 184 0.44 -1.34 -22.82
N ALA A 185 0.60 -0.30 -23.62
CA ALA A 185 1.04 1.02 -23.15
C ALA A 185 0.06 1.63 -22.14
N ARG A 186 -1.20 1.20 -22.16
CA ARG A 186 -2.28 1.70 -21.31
C ARG A 186 -3.19 0.56 -20.87
N ALA A 187 -3.37 0.39 -19.58
CA ALA A 187 -4.28 -0.59 -19.01
C ALA A 187 -5.74 -0.14 -19.23
N GLN A 188 -6.50 -0.85 -20.02
CA GLN A 188 -7.95 -0.66 -20.14
C GLN A 188 -8.69 -1.48 -19.09
N VAL A 189 -8.18 -2.67 -18.82
CA VAL A 189 -8.72 -3.60 -17.84
C VAL A 189 -7.59 -4.15 -16.99
N LEU A 190 -7.85 -4.31 -15.67
CA LEU A 190 -7.01 -5.08 -14.74
C LEU A 190 -7.91 -6.15 -14.12
N ASP A 191 -7.49 -7.39 -14.12
CA ASP A 191 -8.19 -8.48 -13.47
C ASP A 191 -7.28 -9.23 -12.49
N GLY A 192 -7.85 -9.66 -11.39
CA GLY A 192 -7.07 -10.30 -10.34
C GLY A 192 -7.91 -10.82 -9.19
N LEU A 193 -7.23 -11.11 -8.11
CA LEU A 193 -7.81 -11.59 -6.87
C LEU A 193 -7.56 -10.57 -5.75
N THR A 194 -8.57 -10.39 -4.91
CA THR A 194 -8.49 -9.56 -3.70
C THR A 194 -8.75 -10.43 -2.48
N LEU A 195 -8.01 -10.18 -1.40
CA LEU A 195 -8.13 -10.81 -0.09
C LEU A 195 -8.28 -9.73 0.96
N GLY A 196 -9.27 -9.88 1.84
CA GLY A 196 -9.47 -8.99 2.97
C GLY A 196 -10.65 -9.43 3.84
N PRO A 197 -10.94 -8.69 4.92
CA PRO A 197 -12.13 -8.95 5.72
C PRO A 197 -13.39 -8.53 4.95
N ALA A 198 -14.40 -9.37 4.97
CA ALA A 198 -15.74 -8.98 4.51
C ALA A 198 -16.32 -7.87 5.39
N LEU A 199 -17.34 -7.17 4.87
CA LEU A 199 -18.06 -6.14 5.61
C LEU A 199 -19.16 -6.70 6.51
N ASP A 200 -19.16 -8.02 6.74
CA ASP A 200 -20.03 -8.67 7.70
C ASP A 200 -19.60 -8.37 9.15
N PRO A 201 -20.48 -8.55 10.15
CA PRO A 201 -20.15 -8.31 11.55
C PRO A 201 -18.95 -9.14 12.06
N GLY A 202 -18.73 -10.32 11.49
CA GLY A 202 -17.63 -11.22 11.84
C GLY A 202 -16.29 -10.85 11.20
N ARG A 203 -16.29 -9.89 10.27
CA ARG A 203 -15.08 -9.54 9.50
C ARG A 203 -14.42 -10.76 8.88
N THR A 204 -15.23 -11.63 8.30
CA THR A 204 -14.80 -12.93 7.77
C THR A 204 -13.69 -12.77 6.73
N PRO A 205 -12.53 -13.44 6.89
CA PRO A 205 -11.50 -13.44 5.85
C PRO A 205 -12.05 -13.99 4.53
N THR A 206 -11.99 -13.19 3.48
CA THR A 206 -12.64 -13.50 2.22
C THR A 206 -11.70 -13.21 1.05
N ALA A 207 -11.67 -14.11 0.06
CA ALA A 207 -11.00 -13.90 -1.22
C ALA A 207 -12.03 -13.92 -2.35
N TYR A 208 -11.88 -13.00 -3.29
CA TYR A 208 -12.77 -12.90 -4.45
C TYR A 208 -12.04 -12.37 -5.68
N ALA A 209 -12.58 -12.70 -6.86
CA ALA A 209 -12.10 -12.11 -8.10
C ALA A 209 -12.63 -10.69 -8.25
N MET A 210 -11.79 -9.81 -8.81
CA MET A 210 -12.10 -8.40 -9.06
C MET A 210 -11.55 -8.00 -10.42
N MET A 211 -12.27 -7.12 -11.09
CA MET A 211 -11.85 -6.45 -12.31
C MET A 211 -11.89 -4.94 -12.11
N PHE A 212 -10.91 -4.23 -12.67
CA PHE A 212 -10.95 -2.79 -12.86
C PHE A 212 -11.07 -2.50 -14.35
N GLU A 213 -11.94 -1.60 -14.71
CA GLU A 213 -12.12 -1.05 -16.05
C GLU A 213 -11.77 0.43 -16.01
N ARG A 214 -10.95 0.89 -16.94
CA ARG A 214 -10.61 2.31 -17.06
C ARG A 214 -11.86 3.10 -17.51
N VAL A 215 -12.16 4.15 -16.77
CA VAL A 215 -13.31 5.03 -17.06
C VAL A 215 -12.90 6.46 -17.34
N GLY A 216 -11.61 6.77 -17.23
CA GLY A 216 -11.07 8.09 -17.54
C GLY A 216 -9.57 8.21 -17.31
N ASP A 217 -9.02 9.29 -17.78
CA ASP A 217 -7.61 9.64 -17.63
C ASP A 217 -7.46 10.80 -16.65
N LEU A 218 -6.28 10.88 -16.04
CA LEU A 218 -5.93 12.03 -15.23
C LEU A 218 -5.81 13.28 -16.10
N SER A 219 -6.24 14.42 -15.58
CA SER A 219 -6.13 15.72 -16.23
C SER A 219 -4.71 16.30 -16.18
N GLY A 220 -3.89 15.81 -15.25
CA GLY A 220 -2.60 16.38 -14.89
C GLY A 220 -2.67 17.46 -13.80
N ASP A 221 -3.87 17.89 -13.42
CA ASP A 221 -4.13 18.78 -12.29
C ASP A 221 -4.68 17.97 -11.12
N ARG A 222 -3.96 17.98 -9.98
CA ARG A 222 -4.31 17.16 -8.82
C ARG A 222 -5.65 17.52 -8.21
N ASP A 223 -5.99 18.79 -8.15
CA ASP A 223 -7.23 19.26 -7.53
C ASP A 223 -8.43 18.91 -8.39
N VAL A 224 -8.29 19.03 -9.71
CA VAL A 224 -9.30 18.61 -10.69
C VAL A 224 -9.53 17.10 -10.61
N ASP A 225 -8.45 16.33 -10.54
CA ASP A 225 -8.51 14.86 -10.46
C ASP A 225 -9.15 14.40 -9.15
N ASP A 226 -8.81 15.04 -8.02
CA ASP A 226 -9.38 14.73 -6.70
C ASP A 226 -10.89 15.08 -6.65
N ALA A 227 -11.32 16.20 -7.24
CA ALA A 227 -12.74 16.56 -7.35
C ALA A 227 -13.50 15.57 -8.25
N HIS A 228 -12.91 15.15 -9.37
CA HIS A 228 -13.49 14.14 -10.24
C HIS A 228 -13.62 12.78 -9.53
N PHE A 229 -12.57 12.34 -8.84
CA PHE A 229 -12.61 11.12 -8.02
C PHE A 229 -13.74 11.17 -6.97
N ALA A 230 -13.88 12.29 -6.25
CA ALA A 230 -14.94 12.46 -5.26
C ALA A 230 -16.35 12.29 -5.88
N THR A 231 -16.54 12.83 -7.09
CA THR A 231 -17.80 12.66 -7.84
C THR A 231 -18.05 11.21 -8.24
N LEU A 232 -17.02 10.50 -8.67
CA LEU A 232 -17.13 9.07 -9.02
C LEU A 232 -17.42 8.20 -7.79
N ALA A 233 -16.73 8.44 -6.68
CA ALA A 233 -16.86 7.68 -5.44
C ALA A 233 -18.21 7.88 -4.73
N ALA A 234 -18.92 8.96 -5.04
CA ALA A 234 -20.27 9.22 -4.51
C ALA A 234 -21.39 8.44 -5.23
N LYS A 235 -21.09 7.73 -6.32
CA LYS A 235 -22.08 6.94 -7.04
C LYS A 235 -22.56 5.75 -6.22
N ASP A 236 -23.80 5.30 -6.47
CA ASP A 236 -24.31 4.07 -5.88
C ASP A 236 -23.40 2.89 -6.25
N PRO A 237 -22.88 2.16 -5.28
CA PRO A 237 -22.01 1.02 -5.53
C PRO A 237 -22.75 -0.20 -6.10
N LEU A 238 -24.07 -0.33 -5.88
CA LEU A 238 -24.80 -1.49 -6.36
C LEU A 238 -24.88 -1.47 -7.90
N ALA A 239 -24.29 -2.48 -8.53
CA ALA A 239 -24.38 -2.61 -9.97
C ALA A 239 -25.85 -2.75 -10.40
N PRO A 240 -26.34 -1.94 -11.36
CA PRO A 240 -27.68 -2.08 -11.89
C PRO A 240 -27.94 -3.51 -12.39
N GLU A 241 -29.16 -3.97 -12.27
CA GLU A 241 -29.54 -5.30 -12.76
C GLU A 241 -29.29 -5.41 -14.28
N GLY A 242 -28.63 -6.50 -14.69
CA GLY A 242 -28.25 -6.72 -16.09
C GLY A 242 -27.03 -5.91 -16.57
N SER A 243 -26.46 -4.99 -15.77
CA SER A 243 -25.31 -4.17 -16.17
C SER A 243 -23.99 -4.93 -16.24
N VAL A 244 -23.89 -6.08 -15.57
CA VAL A 244 -22.70 -6.94 -15.62
C VAL A 244 -22.96 -8.08 -16.61
N PRO A 245 -22.24 -8.10 -17.76
CA PRO A 245 -22.43 -9.12 -18.78
C PRO A 245 -22.16 -10.53 -18.29
N GLU A 246 -22.80 -11.53 -18.87
CA GLU A 246 -22.70 -12.93 -18.43
C GLU A 246 -21.26 -13.45 -18.46
N GLY A 247 -20.50 -13.15 -19.51
CA GLY A 247 -19.09 -13.54 -19.56
C GLY A 247 -18.25 -12.94 -18.44
N LEU A 248 -18.54 -11.69 -18.01
CA LEU A 248 -17.88 -11.08 -16.87
C LEU A 248 -18.32 -11.72 -15.54
N ARG A 249 -19.62 -12.06 -15.41
CA ARG A 249 -20.12 -12.81 -14.25
C ARG A 249 -19.38 -14.13 -14.10
N ALA A 250 -19.28 -14.92 -15.17
CA ALA A 250 -18.57 -16.19 -15.22
C ALA A 250 -17.06 -16.03 -14.94
N HIS A 251 -16.47 -14.90 -15.32
CA HIS A 251 -15.08 -14.59 -15.03
C HIS A 251 -14.84 -14.28 -13.55
N LEU A 252 -15.77 -13.59 -12.90
CA LEU A 252 -15.67 -13.16 -11.51
C LEU A 252 -16.20 -14.17 -10.49
N VAL A 253 -17.20 -14.97 -10.85
CA VAL A 253 -17.83 -15.98 -9.98
C VAL A 253 -17.64 -17.33 -10.61
N ARG A 254 -16.76 -18.13 -10.02
CA ARG A 254 -16.39 -19.47 -10.53
C ARG A 254 -16.69 -20.53 -9.49
N ASP A 255 -17.17 -21.66 -9.96
CA ASP A 255 -17.22 -22.85 -9.13
C ASP A 255 -15.80 -23.38 -8.90
N ILE A 256 -15.47 -23.63 -7.65
CA ILE A 256 -14.17 -24.15 -7.21
C ILE A 256 -14.35 -25.31 -6.23
N GLY A 257 -13.28 -26.05 -6.03
CA GLY A 257 -13.25 -27.17 -5.10
C GLY A 257 -13.40 -28.54 -5.77
N PRO A 258 -13.49 -29.61 -4.96
CA PRO A 258 -13.47 -30.98 -5.48
C PRO A 258 -14.59 -31.30 -6.48
N ALA A 259 -15.78 -30.79 -6.24
CA ALA A 259 -16.92 -31.01 -7.14
C ALA A 259 -16.72 -30.32 -8.50
N ALA A 260 -16.25 -29.07 -8.49
CA ALA A 260 -15.93 -28.35 -9.71
C ALA A 260 -14.80 -29.02 -10.48
N LEU A 261 -13.75 -29.46 -9.77
CA LEU A 261 -12.61 -30.16 -10.38
C LEU A 261 -13.06 -31.46 -11.05
N ALA A 262 -13.97 -32.23 -10.45
CA ALA A 262 -14.51 -33.45 -11.02
C ALA A 262 -15.27 -33.24 -12.36
N LEU A 263 -15.75 -32.00 -12.57
CA LEU A 263 -16.45 -31.57 -13.78
C LEU A 263 -15.52 -30.80 -14.76
N GLY A 264 -14.20 -30.83 -14.54
CA GLY A 264 -13.22 -30.14 -15.36
C GLY A 264 -12.98 -28.66 -14.98
N GLY A 265 -13.55 -28.22 -13.85
CA GLY A 265 -13.33 -26.89 -13.29
C GLY A 265 -12.05 -26.77 -12.46
N GLU A 266 -12.01 -25.82 -11.53
CA GLU A 266 -10.81 -25.49 -10.75
C GLU A 266 -10.94 -25.92 -9.29
N MET A 267 -9.81 -26.39 -8.70
CA MET A 267 -9.75 -26.71 -7.27
C MET A 267 -9.71 -25.45 -6.40
N LEU A 268 -9.02 -24.42 -6.87
CA LEU A 268 -8.78 -23.17 -6.15
C LEU A 268 -9.21 -21.98 -7.01
N LEU A 269 -9.60 -20.89 -6.36
CA LEU A 269 -9.84 -19.63 -7.06
C LEU A 269 -8.50 -19.10 -7.61
N ARG A 270 -8.38 -19.04 -8.92
CA ARG A 270 -7.19 -18.57 -9.63
C ARG A 270 -7.58 -17.61 -10.74
N MET A 271 -6.67 -16.69 -11.08
CA MET A 271 -6.80 -15.81 -12.23
C MET A 271 -5.59 -16.00 -13.15
N PRO A 272 -5.55 -17.11 -13.91
CA PRO A 272 -4.39 -17.41 -14.75
C PRO A 272 -4.27 -16.40 -15.89
N LEU A 273 -3.03 -16.01 -16.19
CA LEU A 273 -2.72 -15.03 -17.22
C LEU A 273 -3.28 -15.40 -18.61
N SER A 274 -3.38 -16.71 -18.90
CA SER A 274 -3.97 -17.22 -20.16
C SER A 274 -5.47 -16.96 -20.30
N ARG A 275 -6.15 -16.65 -19.20
CA ARG A 275 -7.58 -16.30 -19.17
C ARG A 275 -7.82 -14.84 -18.73
N SER A 276 -6.76 -14.07 -18.61
CA SER A 276 -6.86 -12.67 -18.20
C SER A 276 -7.50 -11.84 -19.31
N ILE A 277 -8.49 -11.06 -18.93
CA ILE A 277 -9.14 -10.07 -19.81
C ILE A 277 -8.34 -8.76 -19.87
N ALA A 278 -7.33 -8.59 -19.01
CA ALA A 278 -6.45 -7.42 -19.01
C ALA A 278 -5.57 -7.30 -20.27
N ARG A 279 -5.48 -8.35 -21.05
CA ARG A 279 -4.67 -8.40 -22.29
C ARG A 279 -5.50 -8.39 -23.56
N GLY A 280 -6.81 -8.38 -23.43
CA GLY A 280 -7.75 -8.31 -24.54
C GLY A 280 -8.22 -6.88 -24.85
N PRO A 281 -9.08 -6.70 -25.86
CA PRO A 281 -9.81 -5.47 -26.08
C PRO A 281 -10.66 -5.14 -24.85
N ALA A 282 -10.98 -3.85 -24.69
CA ALA A 282 -11.83 -3.40 -23.58
C ALA A 282 -13.13 -4.20 -23.53
N TYR A 283 -13.53 -4.60 -22.33
CA TYR A 283 -14.76 -5.35 -22.11
C TYR A 283 -15.97 -4.49 -22.53
N GLY A 284 -16.66 -4.85 -23.58
CA GLY A 284 -17.78 -4.08 -24.16
C GLY A 284 -17.66 -3.89 -25.68
N GLU A 285 -16.48 -4.00 -26.24
CA GLU A 285 -16.30 -4.18 -27.67
C GLU A 285 -16.26 -5.69 -27.93
N ASP A 286 -17.42 -6.27 -28.19
CA ASP A 286 -17.58 -7.71 -28.44
C ASP A 286 -16.74 -8.15 -29.66
N PRO A 287 -15.62 -8.86 -29.47
CA PRO A 287 -15.17 -9.79 -30.46
C PRO A 287 -15.49 -11.16 -29.88
N GLY A 288 -16.73 -11.62 -30.09
CA GLY A 288 -17.03 -13.04 -29.97
C GLY A 288 -16.09 -13.82 -29.07
N LEU A 289 -16.34 -13.85 -27.75
CA LEU A 289 -15.95 -14.98 -26.95
C LEU A 289 -16.74 -16.18 -27.46
N ALA A 290 -16.57 -16.48 -28.76
CA ALA A 290 -17.06 -17.63 -29.44
C ALA A 290 -15.88 -18.58 -29.63
N GLY A 291 -15.96 -19.73 -28.97
CA GLY A 291 -15.11 -20.88 -29.16
C GLY A 291 -14.27 -21.22 -27.97
#